data_3ab9b5be092b1ddf7e909d10cea84ea7
#
_entry.id   3ab9b5be092b1ddf7e909d10cea84ea7
#
_cell.length_a   1.000
_cell.length_b   1.000
_cell.length_c   1.000
_cell.angle_alpha   90.00
_cell.angle_beta   90.00
_cell.angle_gamma   90.00
#
_symmetry.space_group_name_H-M   'P 1'
#
loop_
_entity.id
_entity.type
_entity.pdbx_description
1 polymer ?
#
loop_
_entity_poly.entity_id
_entity_poly.type
_entity_poly.pdbx_seq_one_letter_code
_entity_poly.pdbx_strand_id
1 'polypeptide(L)'
;MSKKLSRADFLKSTAAGAAAMTIVPNNVMGAAFGHKAPSDKLNIAGIGIGGRGASVLKDLEKENIVALCDTDWAYSKHIFERYPKAKRFYDWREMYDKIGSEFDAIMCATADHTHAIIASEAMNLGKHVYCEKPLTHSVYESRLLTKLTEKTGVATQMGNQGSSAEGVETVCNWIWNGEIGEVTHVEAFTDRPIWPQGLMTPKETHVVPDTLKWDLFLGPAKFRPYNNVYQPWNWRGWWDFGTGALGDMACHVLHPAFKALNLGYPTKVQGS
;
A
#
# COMPACT_ATOMS: atom_id res chain seq x y z
N MET A 1 22.04 -42.99 -51.99
CA MET A 1 21.27 -42.13 -52.93
C MET A 1 20.52 -41.08 -52.14
N SER A 2 21.03 -39.86 -52.16
CA SER A 2 20.35 -38.69 -51.50
C SER A 2 19.16 -38.22 -52.34
N LYS A 3 17.95 -38.33 -51.81
CA LYS A 3 16.74 -37.81 -52.45
C LYS A 3 16.82 -36.27 -52.50
N LYS A 4 17.02 -35.71 -53.68
CA LYS A 4 16.93 -34.24 -53.87
C LYS A 4 15.48 -33.80 -53.59
N LEU A 5 15.30 -32.96 -52.58
CA LEU A 5 14.02 -32.33 -52.31
C LEU A 5 13.58 -31.49 -53.51
N SER A 6 12.35 -31.68 -54.00
CA SER A 6 11.79 -30.85 -55.05
C SER A 6 11.50 -29.44 -54.57
N ARG A 7 11.45 -28.42 -55.46
CA ARG A 7 11.05 -27.06 -55.12
C ARG A 7 9.68 -27.01 -54.46
N ALA A 8 8.76 -27.91 -54.83
CA ALA A 8 7.43 -27.99 -54.25
C ALA A 8 7.45 -28.50 -52.81
N ASP A 9 8.36 -29.47 -52.49
CA ASP A 9 8.54 -30.00 -51.13
C ASP A 9 9.20 -28.95 -50.21
N PHE A 10 10.12 -28.17 -50.75
CA PHE A 10 10.73 -27.06 -50.03
C PHE A 10 9.70 -25.97 -49.72
N LEU A 11 8.86 -25.57 -50.71
CA LEU A 11 7.80 -24.58 -50.48
C LEU A 11 6.70 -25.08 -49.53
N LYS A 12 6.38 -26.39 -49.54
CA LYS A 12 5.45 -26.98 -48.56
C LYS A 12 6.03 -27.00 -47.16
N SER A 13 7.31 -27.28 -46.99
CA SER A 13 7.98 -27.28 -45.69
C SER A 13 8.17 -25.85 -45.13
N THR A 14 8.43 -24.87 -46.00
CA THR A 14 8.47 -23.44 -45.60
C THR A 14 7.08 -22.85 -45.29
N ALA A 15 6.05 -23.27 -46.03
CA ALA A 15 4.66 -22.86 -45.71
C ALA A 15 4.18 -23.50 -44.40
N ALA A 16 4.53 -24.75 -44.11
CA ALA A 16 4.25 -25.39 -42.83
C ALA A 16 5.04 -24.73 -41.65
N GLY A 17 6.28 -24.28 -41.91
CA GLY A 17 7.06 -23.51 -40.93
C GLY A 17 6.51 -22.09 -40.69
N ALA A 18 5.97 -21.44 -41.72
CA ALA A 18 5.31 -20.14 -41.60
C ALA A 18 3.96 -20.21 -40.87
N ALA A 19 3.23 -21.34 -41.02
CA ALA A 19 1.99 -21.57 -40.27
C ALA A 19 2.24 -21.85 -38.77
N ALA A 20 3.47 -22.15 -38.36
CA ALA A 20 3.88 -22.27 -36.97
C ALA A 20 4.37 -20.94 -36.37
N MET A 21 4.40 -19.84 -37.12
CA MET A 21 4.59 -18.52 -36.52
C MET A 21 3.33 -18.18 -35.69
N THR A 22 3.43 -18.40 -34.40
CA THR A 22 2.44 -17.89 -33.46
C THR A 22 2.44 -16.35 -33.57
N ILE A 23 1.38 -15.78 -34.11
CA ILE A 23 1.20 -14.32 -34.09
C ILE A 23 0.98 -13.96 -32.63
N VAL A 24 2.04 -13.51 -31.96
CA VAL A 24 1.94 -12.98 -30.61
C VAL A 24 1.34 -11.59 -30.71
N PRO A 25 0.15 -11.33 -30.11
CA PRO A 25 -0.45 -10.01 -30.15
C PRO A 25 0.49 -8.94 -29.58
N ASN A 26 0.46 -7.74 -30.15
CA ASN A 26 1.32 -6.64 -29.71
C ASN A 26 1.25 -6.37 -28.19
N ASN A 27 0.08 -6.55 -27.57
CA ASN A 27 -0.11 -6.38 -26.14
C ASN A 27 0.62 -7.42 -25.27
N VAL A 28 1.16 -8.50 -25.88
CA VAL A 28 1.98 -9.52 -25.21
C VAL A 28 3.47 -9.24 -25.40
N MET A 29 3.85 -8.49 -26.44
CA MET A 29 5.25 -8.21 -26.80
C MET A 29 5.91 -7.09 -25.94
N GLY A 30 5.13 -6.39 -25.11
CA GLY A 30 5.64 -5.49 -24.08
C GLY A 30 6.52 -4.34 -24.58
N ALA A 31 7.71 -4.24 -24.02
CA ALA A 31 8.61 -3.10 -24.18
C ALA A 31 8.98 -2.76 -25.63
N ALA A 32 9.02 -3.75 -26.53
CA ALA A 32 9.28 -3.52 -27.96
C ALA A 32 8.23 -2.64 -28.65
N PHE A 33 7.03 -2.54 -28.07
CA PHE A 33 5.91 -1.75 -28.57
C PHE A 33 5.49 -0.61 -27.62
N GLY A 34 6.34 -0.24 -26.65
CA GLY A 34 6.11 0.88 -25.76
C GLY A 34 5.07 0.63 -24.65
N HIS A 35 4.73 -0.61 -24.35
CA HIS A 35 3.86 -0.97 -23.24
C HIS A 35 4.39 -2.17 -22.45
N LYS A 36 3.92 -2.36 -21.22
CA LYS A 36 4.33 -3.46 -20.33
C LYS A 36 3.58 -4.72 -20.74
N ALA A 37 4.33 -5.83 -20.98
CA ALA A 37 3.68 -7.12 -21.27
C ALA A 37 2.86 -7.58 -20.03
N PRO A 38 1.79 -8.38 -20.24
CA PRO A 38 1.03 -8.92 -19.11
C PRO A 38 1.88 -9.71 -18.09
N SER A 39 2.92 -10.42 -18.58
CA SER A 39 3.89 -11.17 -17.76
C SER A 39 4.83 -10.29 -16.94
N ASP A 40 5.00 -9.01 -17.34
CA ASP A 40 5.90 -8.08 -16.67
C ASP A 40 5.18 -7.20 -15.64
N LYS A 41 3.86 -7.38 -15.52
CA LYS A 41 3.03 -6.69 -14.53
C LYS A 41 3.12 -7.40 -13.19
N LEU A 42 3.15 -6.61 -12.12
CA LEU A 42 3.02 -7.14 -10.78
C LEU A 42 1.58 -7.56 -10.49
N ASN A 43 1.42 -8.68 -9.83
CA ASN A 43 0.15 -9.09 -9.25
C ASN A 43 0.04 -8.49 -7.85
N ILE A 44 -0.96 -7.65 -7.62
CA ILE A 44 -1.11 -6.87 -6.39
C ILE A 44 -2.36 -7.29 -5.63
N ALA A 45 -2.22 -7.51 -4.34
CA ALA A 45 -3.32 -7.68 -3.41
C ALA A 45 -3.53 -6.38 -2.60
N GLY A 46 -4.74 -5.82 -2.65
CA GLY A 46 -5.13 -4.62 -1.90
C GLY A 46 -5.80 -4.97 -0.58
N ILE A 47 -5.36 -4.34 0.52
CA ILE A 47 -5.91 -4.53 1.87
C ILE A 47 -6.27 -3.18 2.47
N GLY A 48 -7.53 -3.00 2.93
CA GLY A 48 -8.05 -1.71 3.38
C GLY A 48 -8.37 -0.79 2.19
N ILE A 49 -9.33 -1.19 1.37
CA ILE A 49 -9.52 -0.64 0.02
C ILE A 49 -10.62 0.43 -0.08
N GLY A 50 -11.41 0.63 0.98
CA GLY A 50 -12.61 1.48 0.92
C GLY A 50 -12.31 3.00 0.93
N GLY A 51 -11.26 3.42 1.63
CA GLY A 51 -10.90 4.83 1.82
C GLY A 51 -9.67 5.25 1.00
N ARG A 52 -8.57 5.53 1.68
CA ARG A 52 -7.29 5.90 1.02
C ARG A 52 -6.82 4.82 0.05
N GLY A 53 -7.02 3.56 0.39
CA GLY A 53 -6.68 2.44 -0.49
C GLY A 53 -7.33 2.51 -1.86
N ALA A 54 -8.53 3.07 -1.97
CA ALA A 54 -9.21 3.28 -3.26
C ALA A 54 -8.39 4.17 -4.22
N SER A 55 -7.81 5.26 -3.72
CA SER A 55 -6.99 6.14 -4.55
C SER A 55 -5.64 5.53 -4.88
N VAL A 56 -5.01 4.82 -3.94
CA VAL A 56 -3.75 4.11 -4.21
C VAL A 56 -3.93 3.01 -5.27
N LEU A 57 -5.01 2.22 -5.17
CA LEU A 57 -5.32 1.22 -6.20
C LEU A 57 -5.55 1.82 -7.58
N LYS A 58 -6.10 3.04 -7.65
CA LYS A 58 -6.23 3.76 -8.92
C LYS A 58 -4.86 4.07 -9.53
N ASP A 59 -3.89 4.46 -8.73
CA ASP A 59 -2.52 4.74 -9.20
C ASP A 59 -1.80 3.45 -9.64
N LEU A 60 -2.22 2.29 -9.11
CA LEU A 60 -1.70 0.96 -9.43
C LEU A 60 -2.45 0.24 -10.55
N GLU A 61 -3.45 0.85 -11.20
CA GLU A 61 -4.31 0.18 -12.19
C GLU A 61 -3.58 -0.31 -13.47
N LYS A 62 -2.34 0.12 -13.67
CA LYS A 62 -1.48 -0.40 -14.75
C LYS A 62 -0.94 -1.81 -14.46
N GLU A 63 -0.95 -2.22 -13.21
CA GLU A 63 -0.58 -3.56 -12.74
C GLU A 63 -1.82 -4.48 -12.67
N ASN A 64 -1.65 -5.72 -12.24
CA ASN A 64 -2.76 -6.66 -12.08
C ASN A 64 -3.27 -6.61 -10.64
N ILE A 65 -4.49 -6.13 -10.43
CA ILE A 65 -5.16 -6.21 -9.12
C ILE A 65 -5.85 -7.57 -9.03
N VAL A 66 -5.24 -8.51 -8.31
CA VAL A 66 -5.68 -9.92 -8.28
C VAL A 66 -6.54 -10.25 -7.07
N ALA A 67 -6.38 -9.51 -5.96
CA ALA A 67 -7.16 -9.72 -4.74
C ALA A 67 -7.45 -8.41 -4.03
N LEU A 68 -8.56 -8.39 -3.31
CA LEU A 68 -9.05 -7.26 -2.53
C LEU A 68 -9.56 -7.75 -1.17
N CYS A 69 -9.08 -7.11 -0.10
CA CYS A 69 -9.46 -7.44 1.27
C CYS A 69 -9.91 -6.19 2.02
N ASP A 70 -11.07 -6.25 2.64
CA ASP A 70 -11.57 -5.20 3.52
C ASP A 70 -12.55 -5.77 4.54
N THR A 71 -12.51 -5.27 5.76
CA THR A 71 -13.40 -5.71 6.84
C THR A 71 -14.81 -5.14 6.72
N ASP A 72 -15.01 -4.06 5.92
CA ASP A 72 -16.31 -3.45 5.64
C ASP A 72 -16.63 -3.46 4.14
N TRP A 73 -17.42 -4.43 3.71
CA TRP A 73 -17.77 -4.58 2.30
C TRP A 73 -18.77 -3.55 1.80
N ALA A 74 -19.57 -2.95 2.67
CA ALA A 74 -20.45 -1.84 2.26
C ALA A 74 -19.62 -0.60 1.93
N TYR A 75 -18.68 -0.26 2.79
CA TYR A 75 -17.76 0.87 2.58
C TYR A 75 -16.88 0.69 1.34
N SER A 76 -16.43 -0.54 1.09
CA SER A 76 -15.51 -0.88 -0.01
C SER A 76 -16.22 -1.32 -1.30
N LYS A 77 -17.57 -1.30 -1.34
CA LYS A 77 -18.39 -1.80 -2.47
C LYS A 77 -17.92 -1.27 -3.82
N HIS A 78 -17.69 0.03 -3.92
CA HIS A 78 -17.29 0.73 -5.14
C HIS A 78 -15.95 0.23 -5.72
N ILE A 79 -15.07 -0.30 -4.89
CA ILE A 79 -13.78 -0.87 -5.32
C ILE A 79 -13.97 -2.32 -5.79
N PHE A 80 -14.79 -3.09 -5.11
CA PHE A 80 -15.14 -4.42 -5.59
C PHE A 80 -15.83 -4.40 -6.95
N GLU A 81 -16.64 -3.36 -7.21
CA GLU A 81 -17.30 -3.16 -8.52
C GLU A 81 -16.30 -2.71 -9.60
N ARG A 82 -15.29 -1.90 -9.21
CA ARG A 82 -14.22 -1.43 -10.12
C ARG A 82 -13.31 -2.58 -10.58
N TYR A 83 -13.02 -3.54 -9.69
CA TYR A 83 -12.15 -4.69 -9.98
C TYR A 83 -12.91 -6.02 -9.84
N PRO A 84 -13.88 -6.30 -10.71
CA PRO A 84 -14.81 -7.43 -10.54
C PRO A 84 -14.14 -8.80 -10.68
N LYS A 85 -12.95 -8.86 -11.27
CA LYS A 85 -12.16 -10.10 -11.44
C LYS A 85 -11.28 -10.43 -10.25
N ALA A 86 -11.02 -9.44 -9.36
CA ALA A 86 -10.20 -9.64 -8.18
C ALA A 86 -10.94 -10.53 -7.17
N LYS A 87 -10.22 -11.46 -6.55
CA LYS A 87 -10.76 -12.30 -5.48
C LYS A 87 -11.03 -11.43 -4.25
N ARG A 88 -12.09 -11.73 -3.50
CA ARG A 88 -12.56 -10.89 -2.38
C ARG A 88 -12.43 -11.62 -1.06
N PHE A 89 -11.92 -10.91 -0.05
CA PHE A 89 -11.70 -11.44 1.29
C PHE A 89 -12.13 -10.43 2.35
N TYR A 90 -12.64 -10.93 3.47
CA TYR A 90 -12.78 -10.14 4.70
C TYR A 90 -11.51 -10.15 5.54
N ASP A 91 -10.83 -11.30 5.54
CA ASP A 91 -9.64 -11.57 6.36
C ASP A 91 -8.40 -11.67 5.48
N TRP A 92 -7.40 -10.82 5.74
CA TRP A 92 -6.13 -10.84 5.02
C TRP A 92 -5.34 -12.13 5.28
N ARG A 93 -5.50 -12.78 6.44
CA ARG A 93 -4.85 -14.05 6.76
C ARG A 93 -5.37 -15.16 5.85
N GLU A 94 -6.69 -15.22 5.68
CA GLU A 94 -7.32 -16.14 4.74
C GLU A 94 -6.85 -15.89 3.30
N MET A 95 -6.69 -14.62 2.93
CA MET A 95 -6.15 -14.25 1.61
C MET A 95 -4.72 -14.76 1.42
N TYR A 96 -3.86 -14.57 2.42
CA TYR A 96 -2.47 -15.03 2.36
C TYR A 96 -2.40 -16.56 2.27
N ASP A 97 -3.17 -17.27 3.09
CA ASP A 97 -3.20 -18.73 3.11
C ASP A 97 -3.69 -19.31 1.79
N LYS A 98 -4.75 -18.76 1.22
CA LYS A 98 -5.40 -19.32 0.03
C LYS A 98 -4.70 -18.97 -1.29
N ILE A 99 -4.18 -17.75 -1.40
CA ILE A 99 -3.67 -17.22 -2.66
C ILE A 99 -2.33 -16.48 -2.54
N GLY A 100 -1.59 -16.69 -1.46
CA GLY A 100 -0.30 -16.04 -1.25
C GLY A 100 0.72 -16.28 -2.37
N SER A 101 0.62 -17.37 -3.11
CA SER A 101 1.45 -17.64 -4.29
C SER A 101 1.02 -16.90 -5.56
N GLU A 102 -0.16 -16.28 -5.57
CA GLU A 102 -0.73 -15.65 -6.77
C GLU A 102 -0.43 -14.14 -6.86
N PHE A 103 0.14 -13.51 -5.84
CA PHE A 103 0.52 -12.10 -5.86
C PHE A 103 1.98 -11.88 -5.48
N ASP A 104 2.55 -10.79 -5.99
CA ASP A 104 3.95 -10.41 -5.81
C ASP A 104 4.10 -9.35 -4.72
N ALA A 105 3.09 -8.50 -4.58
CA ALA A 105 3.09 -7.35 -3.68
C ALA A 105 1.74 -7.14 -3.01
N ILE A 106 1.77 -6.48 -1.85
CA ILE A 106 0.58 -5.96 -1.20
C ILE A 106 0.56 -4.43 -1.20
N MET A 107 -0.64 -3.88 -1.26
CA MET A 107 -0.96 -2.50 -0.90
C MET A 107 -1.81 -2.53 0.37
N CYS A 108 -1.28 -1.98 1.47
CA CYS A 108 -1.95 -1.91 2.77
C CYS A 108 -2.33 -0.46 3.09
N ALA A 109 -3.63 -0.21 3.27
CA ALA A 109 -4.17 1.10 3.65
C ALA A 109 -5.32 0.97 4.67
N THR A 110 -5.13 0.12 5.64
CA THR A 110 -6.04 -0.16 6.75
C THR A 110 -5.99 0.94 7.83
N ALA A 111 -6.55 0.71 9.00
CA ALA A 111 -6.30 1.56 10.17
C ALA A 111 -4.88 1.31 10.73
N ASP A 112 -4.27 2.35 11.32
CA ASP A 112 -2.84 2.38 11.68
C ASP A 112 -2.38 1.17 12.50
N HIS A 113 -3.21 0.71 13.44
CA HIS A 113 -2.89 -0.39 14.36
C HIS A 113 -2.75 -1.76 13.69
N THR A 114 -3.20 -1.90 12.45
CA THR A 114 -3.10 -3.17 11.72
C THR A 114 -2.01 -3.17 10.64
N HIS A 115 -1.40 -2.02 10.35
CA HIS A 115 -0.35 -1.90 9.34
C HIS A 115 0.80 -2.89 9.56
N ALA A 116 1.36 -2.89 10.76
CA ALA A 116 2.56 -3.67 11.06
C ALA A 116 2.33 -5.18 10.96
N ILE A 117 1.22 -5.69 11.49
CA ILE A 117 0.94 -7.12 11.47
C ILE A 117 0.71 -7.63 10.04
N ILE A 118 -0.01 -6.85 9.22
CA ILE A 118 -0.27 -7.18 7.82
C ILE A 118 1.02 -7.14 7.01
N ALA A 119 1.80 -6.06 7.17
CA ALA A 119 3.05 -5.86 6.44
C ALA A 119 4.12 -6.91 6.82
N SER A 120 4.28 -7.19 8.13
CA SER A 120 5.27 -8.16 8.60
C SER A 120 5.01 -9.58 8.08
N GLU A 121 3.74 -9.99 8.03
CA GLU A 121 3.40 -11.30 7.48
C GLU A 121 3.63 -11.37 5.97
N ALA A 122 3.28 -10.33 5.23
CA ALA A 122 3.61 -10.26 3.80
C ALA A 122 5.12 -10.35 3.55
N MET A 123 5.94 -9.64 4.34
CA MET A 123 7.39 -9.70 4.25
C MET A 123 7.94 -11.10 4.55
N ASN A 124 7.40 -11.79 5.57
CA ASN A 124 7.77 -13.17 5.89
C ASN A 124 7.45 -14.14 4.75
N LEU A 125 6.39 -13.86 4.00
CA LEU A 125 6.02 -14.61 2.78
C LEU A 125 6.81 -14.16 1.53
N GLY A 126 7.80 -13.27 1.68
CA GLY A 126 8.62 -12.77 0.57
C GLY A 126 7.88 -11.81 -0.36
N LYS A 127 6.79 -11.16 0.09
CA LYS A 127 6.03 -10.21 -0.71
C LYS A 127 6.53 -8.80 -0.54
N HIS A 128 6.54 -8.03 -1.64
CA HIS A 128 6.81 -6.60 -1.59
C HIS A 128 5.67 -5.86 -0.92
N VAL A 129 5.96 -4.74 -0.26
CA VAL A 129 4.98 -4.03 0.57
C VAL A 129 4.94 -2.55 0.24
N TYR A 130 3.77 -2.07 -0.17
CA TYR A 130 3.40 -0.67 -0.05
C TYR A 130 2.45 -0.53 1.14
N CYS A 131 2.83 0.25 2.14
CA CYS A 131 2.00 0.47 3.33
C CYS A 131 1.75 1.97 3.53
N GLU A 132 0.49 2.36 3.72
CA GLU A 132 0.14 3.76 3.97
C GLU A 132 0.78 4.29 5.26
N LYS A 133 0.84 5.58 5.36
CA LYS A 133 1.32 6.29 6.54
C LYS A 133 0.23 6.40 7.63
N PRO A 134 0.61 6.50 8.91
CA PRO A 134 1.93 6.20 9.44
C PRO A 134 2.28 4.72 9.25
N LEU A 135 3.54 4.42 9.09
CA LEU A 135 3.98 3.05 8.76
C LEU A 135 3.50 2.02 9.78
N THR A 136 3.48 2.42 11.06
CA THR A 136 3.11 1.55 12.17
C THR A 136 2.44 2.35 13.29
N HIS A 137 1.82 1.64 14.23
CA HIS A 137 1.17 2.22 15.41
C HIS A 137 2.14 2.43 16.58
N SER A 138 3.26 1.72 16.60
CA SER A 138 4.27 1.84 17.65
C SER A 138 5.70 1.85 17.12
N VAL A 139 6.64 2.38 17.93
CA VAL A 139 8.08 2.36 17.62
C VAL A 139 8.63 0.94 17.53
N TYR A 140 8.14 0.03 18.37
CA TYR A 140 8.52 -1.38 18.33
C TYR A 140 8.23 -1.99 16.96
N GLU A 141 7.03 -1.76 16.44
CA GLU A 141 6.61 -2.27 15.13
C GLU A 141 7.47 -1.69 13.99
N SER A 142 7.79 -0.39 14.03
CA SER A 142 8.69 0.21 13.03
C SER A 142 10.06 -0.46 13.01
N ARG A 143 10.63 -0.72 14.18
CA ARG A 143 11.91 -1.43 14.30
C ARG A 143 11.80 -2.88 13.84
N LEU A 144 10.67 -3.53 14.08
CA LEU A 144 10.41 -4.88 13.58
C LEU A 144 10.40 -4.91 12.04
N LEU A 145 9.65 -4.00 11.40
CA LEU A 145 9.60 -3.94 9.94
C LEU A 145 10.96 -3.63 9.32
N THR A 146 11.77 -2.75 9.94
CA THR A 146 13.14 -2.48 9.49
C THR A 146 13.98 -3.75 9.47
N LYS A 147 13.98 -4.52 10.58
CA LYS A 147 14.70 -5.80 10.66
C LYS A 147 14.18 -6.84 9.66
N LEU A 148 12.89 -6.88 9.44
CA LEU A 148 12.31 -7.79 8.45
C LEU A 148 12.71 -7.41 7.02
N THR A 149 12.75 -6.13 6.67
CA THR A 149 13.24 -5.67 5.37
C THR A 149 14.68 -6.12 5.13
N GLU A 150 15.57 -5.96 6.11
CA GLU A 150 16.95 -6.42 6.04
C GLU A 150 17.04 -7.94 5.88
N LYS A 151 16.23 -8.69 6.64
CA LYS A 151 16.22 -10.15 6.64
C LYS A 151 15.68 -10.74 5.33
N THR A 152 14.61 -10.17 4.79
CA THR A 152 13.88 -10.74 3.65
C THR A 152 14.32 -10.19 2.30
N GLY A 153 14.91 -8.99 2.27
CA GLY A 153 15.31 -8.30 1.05
C GLY A 153 14.16 -7.84 0.15
N VAL A 154 12.92 -7.87 0.65
CA VAL A 154 11.75 -7.40 -0.12
C VAL A 154 11.77 -5.87 -0.27
N ALA A 155 11.24 -5.38 -1.38
CA ALA A 155 11.05 -3.95 -1.57
C ALA A 155 9.90 -3.44 -0.70
N THR A 156 10.13 -2.32 -0.03
CA THR A 156 9.15 -1.68 0.86
C THR A 156 9.02 -0.20 0.54
N GLN A 157 7.80 0.32 0.63
CA GLN A 157 7.52 1.73 0.44
C GLN A 157 6.43 2.18 1.40
N MET A 158 6.70 3.24 2.14
CA MET A 158 5.66 3.94 2.91
C MET A 158 4.90 4.94 2.02
N GLY A 159 3.58 4.93 2.12
CA GLY A 159 2.68 5.81 1.37
C GLY A 159 2.61 7.23 1.92
N ASN A 160 3.71 7.96 1.90
CA ASN A 160 3.77 9.34 2.37
C ASN A 160 3.59 10.32 1.20
N GLN A 161 2.34 10.74 0.96
CA GLN A 161 2.01 11.66 -0.13
C GLN A 161 2.77 12.98 0.01
N GLY A 162 3.18 13.53 -1.10
CA GLY A 162 3.94 14.78 -1.14
C GLY A 162 5.44 14.63 -0.92
N SER A 163 5.92 13.51 -0.35
CA SER A 163 7.38 13.29 -0.14
C SER A 163 8.19 13.26 -1.43
N SER A 164 7.56 12.87 -2.54
CA SER A 164 8.15 12.84 -3.88
C SER A 164 7.70 14.04 -4.73
N ALA A 165 7.06 15.04 -4.13
CA ALA A 165 6.60 16.22 -4.85
C ALA A 165 7.78 17.16 -5.15
N GLU A 166 7.74 17.82 -6.30
CA GLU A 166 8.74 18.81 -6.74
C GLU A 166 8.97 19.91 -5.71
N GLY A 167 7.92 20.33 -4.98
CA GLY A 167 8.04 21.33 -3.93
C GLY A 167 8.97 20.93 -2.78
N VAL A 168 8.97 19.65 -2.39
CA VAL A 168 9.90 19.15 -1.35
C VAL A 168 11.34 19.19 -1.86
N GLU A 169 11.55 18.77 -3.10
CA GLU A 169 12.87 18.82 -3.74
C GLU A 169 13.38 20.27 -3.88
N THR A 170 12.50 21.17 -4.27
CA THR A 170 12.81 22.60 -4.38
C THR A 170 13.26 23.17 -3.03
N VAL A 171 12.52 22.92 -1.96
CA VAL A 171 12.90 23.38 -0.60
C VAL A 171 14.22 22.77 -0.16
N CYS A 172 14.44 21.48 -0.40
CA CYS A 172 15.72 20.84 -0.10
C CYS A 172 16.88 21.51 -0.85
N ASN A 173 16.72 21.77 -2.14
CA ASN A 173 17.75 22.42 -2.96
C ASN A 173 18.06 23.83 -2.48
N TRP A 174 17.08 24.65 -2.10
CA TRP A 174 17.31 25.97 -1.54
C TRP A 174 18.13 25.93 -0.24
N ILE A 175 17.82 24.99 0.65
CA ILE A 175 18.55 24.81 1.91
C ILE A 175 19.97 24.32 1.64
N TRP A 176 20.16 23.31 0.78
CA TRP A 176 21.47 22.75 0.46
C TRP A 176 22.38 23.72 -0.28
N ASN A 177 21.82 24.63 -1.09
CA ASN A 177 22.56 25.69 -1.78
C ASN A 177 22.82 26.92 -0.90
N GLY A 178 22.31 26.93 0.34
CA GLY A 178 22.54 28.05 1.28
C GLY A 178 21.70 29.30 1.02
N GLU A 179 20.62 29.21 0.23
CA GLU A 179 19.78 30.36 -0.14
C GLU A 179 19.19 31.10 1.08
N ILE A 180 18.95 30.40 2.17
CA ILE A 180 18.44 30.97 3.43
C ILE A 180 19.47 30.96 4.55
N GLY A 181 20.72 30.58 4.26
CA GLY A 181 21.77 30.43 5.26
C GLY A 181 21.59 29.21 6.17
N GLU A 182 22.21 29.25 7.35
CA GLU A 182 22.13 28.17 8.33
C GLU A 182 20.74 28.13 9.00
N VAL A 183 20.11 26.97 8.96
CA VAL A 183 18.81 26.75 9.60
C VAL A 183 19.01 26.35 11.06
N THR A 184 18.60 27.20 11.98
CA THR A 184 18.72 26.98 13.44
C THR A 184 17.40 26.62 14.10
N HIS A 185 16.26 26.88 13.44
CA HIS A 185 14.94 26.64 13.98
C HIS A 185 13.96 26.24 12.87
N VAL A 186 13.05 25.32 13.16
CA VAL A 186 11.98 24.89 12.27
C VAL A 186 10.67 24.84 13.03
N GLU A 187 9.65 25.49 12.48
CA GLU A 187 8.28 25.36 12.96
C GLU A 187 7.46 24.56 11.95
N ALA A 188 6.78 23.51 12.42
CA ALA A 188 5.88 22.72 11.61
C ALA A 188 4.52 22.64 12.31
N PHE A 189 3.47 22.98 11.59
CA PHE A 189 2.12 23.03 12.13
C PHE A 189 1.10 22.53 11.12
N THR A 190 -0.11 22.24 11.62
CA THR A 190 -1.25 21.84 10.80
C THR A 190 -2.54 22.25 11.49
N ASP A 191 -3.55 22.63 10.72
CA ASP A 191 -4.92 22.88 11.17
C ASP A 191 -5.77 21.60 11.24
N ARG A 192 -5.21 20.47 10.84
CA ARG A 192 -5.80 19.15 11.05
C ARG A 192 -5.36 18.65 12.42
N PRO A 193 -6.13 17.87 13.08
CA PRO A 193 -7.11 16.89 12.63
C PRO A 193 -8.54 17.43 12.52
N ILE A 194 -9.29 16.88 11.57
CA ILE A 194 -10.72 17.16 11.37
C ILE A 194 -11.63 16.04 11.90
N TRP A 195 -11.05 15.00 12.48
CA TRP A 195 -11.76 13.92 13.16
C TRP A 195 -11.83 14.20 14.66
N PRO A 196 -12.88 13.69 15.35
CA PRO A 196 -13.02 13.89 16.78
C PRO A 196 -11.84 13.33 17.58
N GLN A 197 -11.33 14.09 18.52
CA GLN A 197 -10.25 13.70 19.44
C GLN A 197 -10.65 14.01 20.89
N GLY A 198 -9.99 13.34 21.84
CA GLY A 198 -10.25 13.54 23.27
C GLY A 198 -11.63 13.05 23.72
N LEU A 199 -12.28 12.21 22.93
CA LEU A 199 -13.58 11.66 23.30
C LEU A 199 -13.44 10.57 24.36
N MET A 200 -14.39 10.54 25.28
CA MET A 200 -14.55 9.43 26.20
C MET A 200 -15.08 8.19 25.45
N THR A 201 -14.67 7.01 25.90
CA THR A 201 -15.22 5.76 25.35
C THR A 201 -16.74 5.76 25.43
N PRO A 202 -17.45 5.49 24.31
CA PRO A 202 -18.90 5.46 24.29
C PRO A 202 -19.44 4.44 25.30
N LYS A 203 -20.50 4.82 26.00
CA LYS A 203 -21.21 3.91 26.90
C LYS A 203 -22.20 3.01 26.16
N GLU A 204 -22.66 3.48 25.02
CA GLU A 204 -23.63 2.80 24.18
C GLU A 204 -22.94 1.81 23.24
N THR A 205 -23.60 0.72 22.97
CA THR A 205 -23.20 -0.30 22.00
C THR A 205 -24.17 -0.28 20.83
N HIS A 206 -23.64 -0.29 19.62
CA HIS A 206 -24.45 -0.36 18.41
C HIS A 206 -24.40 -1.78 17.83
N VAL A 207 -25.41 -2.11 17.03
CA VAL A 207 -25.44 -3.35 16.27
C VAL A 207 -24.36 -3.27 15.19
N VAL A 208 -23.55 -4.32 15.09
CA VAL A 208 -22.55 -4.43 14.02
C VAL A 208 -23.30 -4.65 12.70
N PRO A 209 -23.07 -3.83 11.66
CA PRO A 209 -23.64 -4.10 10.34
C PRO A 209 -23.21 -5.47 9.80
N ASP A 210 -24.10 -6.18 9.12
CA ASP A 210 -23.81 -7.51 8.55
C ASP A 210 -22.62 -7.53 7.58
N THR A 211 -22.36 -6.38 6.94
CA THR A 211 -21.26 -6.17 5.99
C THR A 211 -19.93 -5.85 6.65
N LEU A 212 -19.91 -5.61 7.96
CA LEU A 212 -18.73 -5.30 8.74
C LEU A 212 -18.32 -6.49 9.60
N LYS A 213 -17.05 -6.89 9.52
CA LYS A 213 -16.44 -7.88 10.41
C LYS A 213 -15.66 -7.14 11.50
N TRP A 214 -16.38 -6.77 12.58
CA TRP A 214 -15.84 -5.94 13.66
C TRP A 214 -14.62 -6.56 14.34
N ASP A 215 -14.62 -7.87 14.59
CA ASP A 215 -13.47 -8.57 15.17
C ASP A 215 -12.21 -8.49 14.29
N LEU A 216 -12.38 -8.55 12.96
CA LEU A 216 -11.28 -8.40 12.03
C LEU A 216 -10.76 -6.96 11.99
N PHE A 217 -11.64 -5.97 12.13
CA PHE A 217 -11.23 -4.57 12.26
C PHE A 217 -10.46 -4.34 13.57
N LEU A 218 -10.90 -4.90 14.69
CA LEU A 218 -10.19 -4.82 15.96
C LEU A 218 -8.78 -5.38 15.86
N GLY A 219 -8.60 -6.50 15.15
CA GLY A 219 -7.28 -7.09 14.94
C GLY A 219 -6.50 -7.26 16.25
N PRO A 220 -5.31 -6.63 16.40
CA PRO A 220 -4.49 -6.71 17.61
C PRO A 220 -4.98 -5.80 18.75
N ALA A 221 -5.96 -4.91 18.51
CA ALA A 221 -6.47 -4.03 19.56
C ALA A 221 -7.27 -4.81 20.61
N LYS A 222 -7.38 -4.21 21.80
CA LYS A 222 -8.24 -4.80 22.84
C LYS A 222 -9.69 -4.85 22.39
N PHE A 223 -10.39 -5.93 22.74
CA PHE A 223 -11.80 -6.03 22.47
C PHE A 223 -12.58 -4.85 23.05
N ARG A 224 -13.47 -4.29 22.24
CA ARG A 224 -14.49 -3.35 22.67
C ARG A 224 -15.76 -3.54 21.84
N PRO A 225 -16.94 -3.28 22.41
CA PRO A 225 -18.19 -3.30 21.66
C PRO A 225 -18.15 -2.30 20.50
N TYR A 226 -18.85 -2.65 19.43
CA TYR A 226 -18.97 -1.76 18.28
C TYR A 226 -19.77 -0.50 18.62
N ASN A 227 -19.29 0.62 18.10
CA ASN A 227 -20.03 1.87 18.03
C ASN A 227 -19.65 2.58 16.73
N ASN A 228 -20.60 3.18 16.03
CA ASN A 228 -20.39 3.85 14.75
C ASN A 228 -19.47 5.08 14.83
N VAL A 229 -19.16 5.55 16.03
CA VAL A 229 -18.19 6.62 16.25
C VAL A 229 -16.76 6.23 15.88
N TYR A 230 -16.46 4.92 15.77
CA TYR A 230 -15.13 4.44 15.43
C TYR A 230 -14.86 4.42 13.92
N GLN A 231 -15.89 4.16 13.10
CA GLN A 231 -15.74 3.96 11.66
C GLN A 231 -16.67 4.87 10.84
N PRO A 232 -16.39 5.01 9.54
CA PRO A 232 -15.23 4.47 8.79
C PRO A 232 -13.98 5.36 8.82
N TRP A 233 -14.09 6.56 9.38
CA TRP A 233 -13.05 7.61 9.32
C TRP A 233 -12.44 7.95 10.68
N ASN A 234 -13.28 7.97 11.73
CA ASN A 234 -12.95 8.53 13.04
C ASN A 234 -12.00 7.68 13.88
N TRP A 235 -11.69 6.45 13.46
CA TRP A 235 -10.73 5.58 14.14
C TRP A 235 -9.38 6.28 14.40
N ARG A 236 -9.02 7.27 13.60
CA ARG A 236 -7.79 8.07 13.74
C ARG A 236 -7.66 8.78 15.08
N GLY A 237 -8.76 9.20 15.66
CA GLY A 237 -8.81 9.88 16.95
C GLY A 237 -8.82 8.94 18.17
N TRP A 238 -8.84 7.63 17.95
CA TRP A 238 -8.90 6.64 19.00
C TRP A 238 -7.55 5.94 19.17
N TRP A 239 -6.98 6.06 20.37
CA TRP A 239 -5.65 5.53 20.66
C TRP A 239 -5.45 4.06 20.31
N ASP A 240 -6.49 3.24 20.41
CA ASP A 240 -6.39 1.80 20.07
C ASP A 240 -6.29 1.53 18.56
N PHE A 241 -6.65 2.48 17.72
CA PHE A 241 -6.78 2.27 16.27
C PHE A 241 -5.92 3.21 15.43
N GLY A 242 -5.70 4.42 15.93
CA GLY A 242 -4.98 5.47 15.22
C GLY A 242 -3.89 6.11 16.08
N THR A 243 -3.10 6.96 15.45
CA THR A 243 -1.95 7.65 16.06
C THR A 243 -2.25 9.12 16.39
N GLY A 244 -3.53 9.51 16.27
CA GLY A 244 -3.97 10.88 16.51
C GLY A 244 -3.40 11.88 15.49
N ALA A 245 -3.52 13.17 15.81
CA ALA A 245 -3.07 14.25 14.92
C ALA A 245 -1.57 14.21 14.65
N LEU A 246 -0.77 13.95 15.67
CA LEU A 246 0.67 13.93 15.53
C LEU A 246 1.12 12.81 14.58
N GLY A 247 0.68 11.58 14.80
CA GLY A 247 1.05 10.45 13.96
C GLY A 247 0.51 10.56 12.53
N ASP A 248 -0.73 11.04 12.37
CA ASP A 248 -1.36 11.19 11.05
C ASP A 248 -0.71 12.30 10.21
N MET A 249 -0.32 13.43 10.83
CA MET A 249 0.12 14.62 10.11
C MET A 249 1.64 14.88 10.15
N ALA A 250 2.34 14.48 11.20
CA ALA A 250 3.76 14.75 11.33
C ALA A 250 4.60 14.15 10.19
N CYS A 251 4.23 12.96 9.70
CA CYS A 251 4.89 12.35 8.55
C CYS A 251 4.76 13.16 7.25
N HIS A 252 3.83 14.09 7.17
CA HIS A 252 3.73 15.04 6.05
C HIS A 252 4.45 16.35 6.33
N VAL A 253 4.20 16.97 7.49
CA VAL A 253 4.67 18.33 7.76
C VAL A 253 6.11 18.41 8.27
N LEU A 254 6.61 17.36 8.93
CA LEU A 254 8.02 17.29 9.37
C LEU A 254 8.95 16.69 8.31
N HIS A 255 8.43 15.92 7.35
CA HIS A 255 9.26 15.24 6.34
C HIS A 255 10.21 16.19 5.58
N PRO A 256 9.77 17.36 5.08
CA PRO A 256 10.68 18.27 4.38
C PRO A 256 11.86 18.70 5.24
N ALA A 257 11.63 19.01 6.52
CA ALA A 257 12.69 19.39 7.45
C ALA A 257 13.67 18.23 7.69
N PHE A 258 13.16 17.02 7.94
CA PHE A 258 14.00 15.84 8.11
C PHE A 258 14.86 15.56 6.89
N LYS A 259 14.30 15.65 5.69
CA LYS A 259 15.03 15.43 4.43
C LYS A 259 16.05 16.53 4.18
N ALA A 260 15.65 17.79 4.27
CA ALA A 260 16.50 18.92 3.92
C ALA A 260 17.67 19.12 4.88
N LEU A 261 17.46 18.88 6.18
CA LEU A 261 18.46 19.11 7.22
C LEU A 261 19.18 17.82 7.64
N ASN A 262 18.85 16.68 7.00
CA ASN A 262 19.39 15.36 7.33
C ASN A 262 19.29 15.06 8.84
N LEU A 263 18.13 15.32 9.42
CA LEU A 263 17.87 15.14 10.85
C LEU A 263 17.86 13.65 11.20
N GLY A 264 18.52 13.31 12.30
CA GLY A 264 18.49 11.99 12.90
C GLY A 264 17.43 11.90 14.01
N TYR A 265 17.72 11.11 15.04
CA TYR A 265 16.85 11.02 16.22
C TYR A 265 16.93 12.29 17.07
N PRO A 266 15.81 12.75 17.64
CA PRO A 266 15.80 13.88 18.55
C PRO A 266 16.56 13.55 19.83
N THR A 267 17.31 14.52 20.36
CA THR A 267 18.02 14.37 21.65
C THR A 267 17.13 14.68 22.84
N LYS A 268 16.08 15.48 22.63
CA LYS A 268 15.08 15.83 23.63
C LYS A 268 13.71 15.96 22.98
N VAL A 269 12.68 15.53 23.68
CA VAL A 269 11.28 15.67 23.28
C VAL A 269 10.51 16.19 24.49
N GLN A 270 9.66 17.19 24.27
CA GLN A 270 8.76 17.71 25.27
C GLN A 270 7.34 17.77 24.67
N GLY A 271 6.37 17.25 25.39
CA GLY A 271 4.95 17.38 25.11
C GLY A 271 4.32 18.48 25.99
N SER A 272 3.27 19.12 25.51
CA SER A 272 2.50 20.11 26.27
C SER A 272 1.00 19.86 26.11
#